data_8b43b8f8edcdcdd566956e4030fd6a94
#
_entry.id   8b43b8f8edcdcdd566956e4030fd6a94
#
_cell.length_a   1.000
_cell.length_b   1.000
_cell.length_c   1.000
_cell.angle_alpha   90.00
_cell.angle_beta   90.00
_cell.angle_gamma   90.00
#
_symmetry.space_group_name_H-M   'P 1'
#
loop_
_entity.id
_entity.type
_entity.pdbx_description
1 polymer ?
#
loop_
_entity_poly.entity_id
_entity_poly.type
_entity_poly.pdbx_seq_one_letter_code
_entity_poly.pdbx_strand_id
1 'polypeptide(L)'
;MIRILGALLLALVSLRPALAAPDPAATHEQTLGNGLKVIVREDHRAPVVVTQVWYKVGSSYEPGGLTGASHVLEHMMFKGTERLAPNEFSRIIAENGGEENAFTGADYTAYFQTLAADRLEVSFRLEADRMRNLRLDGAEFAKEVEVVKEERRLRTDDNPQALLYEQFNAVAYLAHPYRNPVIGWEDDLDTLTVDDLKAWYARWYQPANATVVVVGDVEPQKVFALARRYFGGLSSDPVAPPKRQMEPPQRGQRRLELKAPAEVPYLLMGYHVPSATADAEVWEPYALEVLAGVLDGGNSARLARELQRGQEVAASVGAGYRTFQRAPGLFLLEGTPARGHTVEELEKALLEQIGILAREPVSAEELERVKAQVVAAEVFQRDSVFYQAMRIGLLETIGVGWRVGEEYVRRVRAVTAEQVQQVALRYLGEDKLTVGVLRPQPGALPPRRPAVIPGGRHDIGG
;
A
#
# COMPACT_ATOMS: atom_id res chain seq x y z
N MET A 1 52.63 -55.91 -38.60
CA MET A 1 52.84 -55.24 -37.32
C MET A 1 52.27 -53.86 -37.35
N ILE A 2 51.03 -53.68 -36.92
CA ILE A 2 50.36 -52.36 -36.81
C ILE A 2 49.71 -52.34 -35.43
N ARG A 3 50.17 -51.43 -34.58
CA ARG A 3 49.64 -51.17 -33.24
C ARG A 3 48.44 -50.25 -33.35
N ILE A 4 47.28 -50.71 -32.86
CA ILE A 4 46.10 -49.90 -32.67
C ILE A 4 46.12 -49.34 -31.26
N LEU A 5 46.25 -48.00 -31.12
CA LEU A 5 46.06 -47.27 -29.87
C LEU A 5 44.59 -46.90 -29.76
N GLY A 6 43.88 -47.48 -28.78
CA GLY A 6 42.55 -47.06 -28.42
C GLY A 6 42.60 -45.86 -27.47
N ALA A 7 42.00 -44.74 -27.89
CA ALA A 7 41.80 -43.60 -27.03
C ALA A 7 40.48 -43.73 -26.26
N LEU A 8 40.57 -43.85 -24.92
CA LEU A 8 39.43 -43.79 -23.99
C LEU A 8 39.10 -42.33 -23.74
N LEU A 9 37.98 -41.84 -24.27
CA LEU A 9 37.42 -40.53 -23.93
C LEU A 9 36.64 -40.70 -22.62
N LEU A 10 37.17 -40.19 -21.51
CA LEU A 10 36.46 -39.99 -20.24
C LEU A 10 35.58 -38.74 -20.39
N ALA A 11 34.27 -38.90 -20.50
CA ALA A 11 33.31 -37.83 -20.39
C ALA A 11 33.14 -37.43 -18.90
N LEU A 12 33.79 -36.36 -18.48
CA LEU A 12 33.53 -35.71 -17.19
C LEU A 12 32.15 -35.03 -17.26
N VAL A 13 31.11 -35.72 -16.75
CA VAL A 13 29.81 -35.09 -16.45
C VAL A 13 30.03 -34.23 -15.21
N SER A 14 30.20 -32.93 -15.41
CA SER A 14 30.20 -31.95 -14.33
C SER A 14 28.77 -31.86 -13.77
N LEU A 15 28.48 -32.57 -12.66
CA LEU A 15 27.32 -32.28 -11.81
C LEU A 15 27.49 -30.84 -11.28
N ARG A 16 26.80 -29.90 -11.90
CA ARG A 16 26.57 -28.62 -11.23
C ARG A 16 25.63 -28.91 -10.06
N PRO A 17 25.97 -28.53 -8.80
CA PRO A 17 25.02 -28.58 -7.73
C PRO A 17 23.87 -27.66 -8.16
N ALA A 18 22.65 -28.19 -8.28
CA ALA A 18 21.47 -27.38 -8.35
C ALA A 18 21.49 -26.50 -7.11
N LEU A 19 21.63 -25.18 -7.28
CA LEU A 19 21.36 -24.24 -6.22
C LEU A 19 19.92 -24.56 -5.78
N ALA A 20 19.78 -25.19 -4.61
CA ALA A 20 18.50 -25.35 -3.97
C ALA A 20 17.89 -23.95 -3.90
N ALA A 21 16.67 -23.81 -4.41
CA ALA A 21 15.89 -22.60 -4.16
C ALA A 21 15.93 -22.37 -2.64
N PRO A 22 16.18 -21.14 -2.16
CA PRO A 22 16.18 -20.86 -0.73
C PRO A 22 14.86 -21.39 -0.17
N ASP A 23 14.98 -22.21 0.88
CA ASP A 23 13.85 -22.74 1.64
C ASP A 23 12.98 -21.53 1.99
N PRO A 24 11.67 -21.54 1.70
CA PRO A 24 10.84 -20.39 2.02
C PRO A 24 11.02 -20.09 3.51
N ALA A 25 11.54 -18.90 3.81
CA ALA A 25 11.88 -18.50 5.17
C ALA A 25 10.72 -18.83 6.11
N ALA A 26 10.95 -19.69 7.10
CA ALA A 26 9.88 -20.21 7.93
C ALA A 26 9.17 -19.05 8.64
N THR A 27 7.86 -18.96 8.46
CA THR A 27 7.02 -17.94 9.10
C THR A 27 6.22 -18.60 10.23
N HIS A 28 6.37 -18.06 11.42
CA HIS A 28 5.76 -18.56 12.65
C HIS A 28 4.75 -17.55 13.17
N GLU A 29 3.65 -18.01 13.75
CA GLU A 29 2.66 -17.12 14.37
C GLU A 29 2.22 -17.63 15.74
N GLN A 30 1.94 -16.68 16.64
CA GLN A 30 1.36 -16.95 17.97
C GLN A 30 0.40 -15.82 18.32
N THR A 31 -0.76 -16.16 18.90
CA THR A 31 -1.65 -15.18 19.51
C THR A 31 -1.46 -15.22 21.01
N LEU A 32 -1.22 -14.07 21.64
CA LEU A 32 -1.09 -13.93 23.09
C LEU A 32 -2.47 -13.99 23.78
N GLY A 33 -2.48 -14.18 25.10
CA GLY A 33 -3.70 -14.28 25.88
C GLY A 33 -4.60 -13.04 25.83
N ASN A 34 -4.06 -11.85 25.53
CA ASN A 34 -4.79 -10.61 25.35
C ASN A 34 -5.22 -10.33 23.88
N GLY A 35 -5.07 -11.32 22.99
CA GLY A 35 -5.50 -11.25 21.61
C GLY A 35 -4.46 -10.66 20.63
N LEU A 36 -3.32 -10.16 21.09
CA LEU A 36 -2.25 -9.67 20.21
C LEU A 36 -1.70 -10.81 19.37
N LYS A 37 -1.72 -10.66 18.05
CA LYS A 37 -1.07 -11.58 17.13
C LYS A 37 0.39 -11.19 16.93
N VAL A 38 1.28 -12.17 16.97
CA VAL A 38 2.72 -11.99 16.69
C VAL A 38 3.10 -12.92 15.56
N ILE A 39 3.69 -12.36 14.50
CA ILE A 39 4.16 -13.10 13.32
C ILE A 39 5.67 -12.86 13.19
N VAL A 40 6.42 -13.95 13.06
CA VAL A 40 7.88 -13.92 12.96
C VAL A 40 8.32 -14.65 11.71
N ARG A 41 9.16 -13.99 10.90
CA ARG A 41 9.82 -14.59 9.74
C ARG A 41 11.33 -14.49 9.93
N GLU A 42 12.00 -15.63 9.85
CA GLU A 42 13.47 -15.69 9.93
C GLU A 42 14.10 -15.25 8.61
N ASP A 43 15.09 -14.36 8.68
CA ASP A 43 15.93 -13.97 7.55
C ASP A 43 17.35 -13.66 8.04
N HIS A 44 18.22 -14.64 7.95
CA HIS A 44 19.59 -14.59 8.51
C HIS A 44 20.64 -14.04 7.53
N ARG A 45 20.21 -13.38 6.42
CA ARG A 45 21.13 -12.84 5.42
C ARG A 45 21.93 -11.63 5.91
N ALA A 46 21.43 -10.90 6.88
CA ALA A 46 22.08 -9.76 7.51
C ALA A 46 21.69 -9.67 9.01
N PRO A 47 22.57 -9.17 9.89
CA PRO A 47 22.30 -9.08 11.34
C PRO A 47 21.36 -7.90 11.68
N VAL A 48 20.23 -7.80 11.00
CA VAL A 48 19.23 -6.76 11.17
C VAL A 48 17.85 -7.36 11.46
N VAL A 49 17.01 -6.59 12.11
CA VAL A 49 15.62 -6.93 12.38
C VAL A 49 14.71 -5.74 12.08
N VAL A 50 13.58 -6.01 11.45
CA VAL A 50 12.48 -5.07 11.30
C VAL A 50 11.35 -5.51 12.20
N THR A 51 10.89 -4.61 13.05
CA THR A 51 9.67 -4.77 13.85
C THR A 51 8.61 -3.82 13.34
N GLN A 52 7.40 -4.34 13.14
CA GLN A 52 6.24 -3.53 12.75
C GLN A 52 5.06 -3.83 13.67
N VAL A 53 4.38 -2.79 14.14
CA VAL A 53 3.11 -2.92 14.88
C VAL A 53 2.00 -2.35 14.02
N TRP A 54 1.07 -3.18 13.64
CA TRP A 54 -0.04 -2.87 12.75
C TRP A 54 -1.34 -2.82 13.54
N TYR A 55 -2.09 -1.74 13.42
CA TYR A 55 -3.43 -1.58 13.97
C TYR A 55 -4.47 -1.63 12.86
N LYS A 56 -5.56 -2.40 13.08
CA LYS A 56 -6.69 -2.52 12.13
C LYS A 56 -7.59 -1.29 12.23
N VAL A 57 -7.05 -0.13 11.88
CA VAL A 57 -7.73 1.16 11.86
C VAL A 57 -7.00 2.15 10.96
N GLY A 58 -7.75 2.90 10.16
CA GLY A 58 -7.27 3.94 9.27
C GLY A 58 -8.45 4.79 8.81
N SER A 59 -8.28 5.61 7.77
CA SER A 59 -9.29 6.59 7.36
C SER A 59 -10.66 5.98 7.01
N SER A 60 -10.72 4.72 6.57
CA SER A 60 -11.98 4.05 6.25
C SER A 60 -12.81 3.64 7.48
N TYR A 61 -12.28 3.83 8.67
CA TYR A 61 -12.98 3.58 9.94
C TYR A 61 -13.52 4.88 10.55
N GLU A 62 -13.13 6.03 10.02
CA GLU A 62 -13.48 7.35 10.53
C GLU A 62 -14.89 7.75 10.09
N PRO A 63 -15.76 8.16 11.03
CA PRO A 63 -17.03 8.77 10.66
C PRO A 63 -16.82 10.21 10.17
N GLY A 64 -17.80 10.76 9.44
CA GLY A 64 -17.81 12.18 9.11
C GLY A 64 -17.75 13.05 10.37
N GLY A 65 -17.00 14.11 10.33
CA GLY A 65 -16.67 14.96 11.47
C GLY A 65 -15.40 14.55 12.24
N LEU A 66 -14.80 13.39 11.89
CA LEU A 66 -13.56 12.88 12.53
C LEU A 66 -12.53 12.39 11.50
N THR A 67 -12.65 12.81 10.24
CA THR A 67 -11.67 12.40 9.23
C THR A 67 -10.29 12.99 9.54
N GLY A 68 -9.25 12.21 9.33
CA GLY A 68 -7.88 12.55 9.71
C GLY A 68 -7.48 12.16 11.13
N ALA A 69 -8.42 11.68 11.96
CA ALA A 69 -8.12 11.28 13.35
C ALA A 69 -7.03 10.20 13.44
N SER A 70 -7.02 9.22 12.53
CA SER A 70 -5.98 8.18 12.49
C SER A 70 -4.62 8.77 12.16
N HIS A 71 -4.54 9.70 11.22
CA HIS A 71 -3.30 10.33 10.80
C HIS A 71 -2.76 11.31 11.86
N VAL A 72 -3.63 12.14 12.45
CA VAL A 72 -3.24 13.02 13.56
C VAL A 72 -2.78 12.20 14.78
N LEU A 73 -3.45 11.06 15.07
CA LEU A 73 -3.01 10.18 16.13
C LEU A 73 -1.65 9.55 15.83
N GLU A 74 -1.37 9.20 14.57
CA GLU A 74 -0.06 8.72 14.15
C GLU A 74 1.04 9.72 14.53
N HIS A 75 0.86 11.02 14.23
CA HIS A 75 1.77 12.08 14.65
C HIS A 75 1.94 12.16 16.17
N MET A 76 0.81 12.09 16.89
CA MET A 76 0.82 12.15 18.35
C MET A 76 1.53 10.97 19.01
N MET A 77 1.63 9.80 18.34
CA MET A 77 2.34 8.64 18.87
C MET A 77 3.84 8.85 19.08
N PHE A 78 4.41 9.94 18.55
CA PHE A 78 5.79 10.34 18.76
C PHE A 78 5.96 11.44 19.81
N LYS A 79 4.84 11.93 20.40
CA LYS A 79 4.85 13.07 21.33
C LYS A 79 4.91 12.67 22.79
N GLY A 80 5.35 11.44 23.06
CA GLY A 80 5.66 10.95 24.41
C GLY A 80 4.58 10.09 25.02
N THR A 81 4.97 9.44 26.10
CA THR A 81 4.13 8.56 26.93
C THR A 81 4.15 9.07 28.36
N GLU A 82 3.53 8.34 29.28
CA GLU A 82 3.68 8.60 30.71
C GLU A 82 5.13 8.44 31.20
N ARG A 83 5.97 7.72 30.47
CA ARG A 83 7.36 7.39 30.81
C ARG A 83 8.40 8.10 29.97
N LEU A 84 8.03 8.54 28.78
CA LEU A 84 8.91 9.14 27.79
C LEU A 84 8.47 10.56 27.46
N ALA A 85 9.43 11.48 27.38
CA ALA A 85 9.20 12.83 26.89
C ALA A 85 8.92 12.85 25.37
N PRO A 86 8.36 13.95 24.83
CA PRO A 86 8.21 14.12 23.38
C PRO A 86 9.52 13.87 22.63
N ASN A 87 9.46 13.11 21.51
CA ASN A 87 10.60 12.71 20.67
C ASN A 87 11.66 11.83 21.37
N GLU A 88 11.47 11.44 22.62
CA GLU A 88 12.42 10.58 23.33
C GLU A 88 12.42 9.17 22.77
N PHE A 89 11.29 8.66 22.28
CA PHE A 89 11.21 7.41 21.55
C PHE A 89 12.19 7.40 20.37
N SER A 90 12.11 8.41 19.50
CA SER A 90 12.97 8.58 18.32
C SER A 90 14.44 8.68 18.69
N ARG A 91 14.74 9.44 19.76
CA ARG A 91 16.11 9.56 20.27
C ARG A 91 16.68 8.21 20.72
N ILE A 92 15.89 7.42 21.47
CA ILE A 92 16.33 6.10 21.93
C ILE A 92 16.59 5.15 20.75
N ILE A 93 15.72 5.14 19.73
CA ILE A 93 15.93 4.32 18.53
C ILE A 93 17.21 4.73 17.82
N ALA A 94 17.43 6.02 17.60
CA ALA A 94 18.64 6.54 16.95
C ALA A 94 19.93 6.23 17.76
N GLU A 95 19.90 6.36 19.10
CA GLU A 95 21.01 5.99 19.98
C GLU A 95 21.35 4.50 19.93
N ASN A 96 20.40 3.65 19.55
CA ASN A 96 20.62 2.20 19.31
C ASN A 96 20.96 1.90 17.85
N GLY A 97 21.26 2.90 17.03
CA GLY A 97 21.65 2.76 15.63
C GLY A 97 20.51 2.35 14.70
N GLY A 98 19.25 2.60 15.12
CA GLY A 98 18.08 2.25 14.36
C GLY A 98 17.40 3.43 13.66
N GLU A 99 16.45 3.09 12.81
CA GLU A 99 15.55 4.01 12.14
C GLU A 99 14.12 3.64 12.50
N GLU A 100 13.24 4.63 12.55
CA GLU A 100 11.82 4.45 12.79
C GLU A 100 10.99 5.31 11.87
N ASN A 101 9.77 4.84 11.62
CA ASN A 101 8.74 5.66 10.98
C ASN A 101 7.36 5.06 11.25
N ALA A 102 6.31 5.71 10.68
CA ALA A 102 4.94 5.23 10.70
C ALA A 102 4.24 5.59 9.39
N PHE A 103 3.11 5.00 9.14
CA PHE A 103 2.24 5.36 8.03
C PHE A 103 0.80 4.98 8.33
N THR A 104 -0.13 5.81 7.86
CA THR A 104 -1.57 5.57 7.91
C THR A 104 -2.11 5.36 6.50
N GLY A 105 -2.88 4.29 6.32
CA GLY A 105 -3.63 4.03 5.11
C GLY A 105 -5.15 4.08 5.36
N ALA A 106 -5.92 3.70 4.35
CA ALA A 106 -7.36 3.62 4.53
C ALA A 106 -7.78 2.55 5.55
N ASP A 107 -7.08 1.42 5.61
CA ASP A 107 -7.51 0.26 6.39
C ASP A 107 -6.60 -0.07 7.57
N TYR A 108 -5.51 0.66 7.76
CA TYR A 108 -4.48 0.37 8.76
C TYR A 108 -3.71 1.61 9.17
N THR A 109 -3.10 1.53 10.35
CA THR A 109 -2.00 2.40 10.80
C THR A 109 -0.87 1.51 11.29
N ALA A 110 0.36 1.76 10.87
CA ALA A 110 1.50 0.93 11.22
C ALA A 110 2.70 1.76 11.67
N TYR A 111 3.45 1.21 12.60
CA TYR A 111 4.67 1.78 13.17
C TYR A 111 5.79 0.77 12.99
N PHE A 112 6.98 1.21 12.66
CA PHE A 112 8.09 0.30 12.45
C PHE A 112 9.42 0.83 12.94
N GLN A 113 10.32 -0.11 13.27
CA GLN A 113 11.72 0.14 13.58
C GLN A 113 12.59 -0.86 12.81
N THR A 114 13.71 -0.36 12.29
CA THR A 114 14.80 -1.19 11.77
C THR A 114 15.98 -1.03 12.70
N LEU A 115 16.47 -2.14 13.25
CA LEU A 115 17.53 -2.18 14.25
C LEU A 115 18.53 -3.32 13.96
N ALA A 116 19.69 -3.29 14.60
CA ALA A 116 20.51 -4.49 14.72
C ALA A 116 19.74 -5.59 15.47
N ALA A 117 19.92 -6.84 15.09
CA ALA A 117 19.14 -7.98 15.61
C ALA A 117 19.20 -8.11 17.14
N ASP A 118 20.35 -7.79 17.76
CA ASP A 118 20.55 -7.79 19.21
C ASP A 118 19.84 -6.64 19.95
N ARG A 119 19.22 -5.70 19.22
CA ARG A 119 18.49 -4.53 19.74
C ARG A 119 16.97 -4.68 19.66
N LEU A 120 16.43 -5.82 19.22
CA LEU A 120 14.99 -6.08 19.12
C LEU A 120 14.23 -5.75 20.42
N GLU A 121 14.80 -6.03 21.57
CA GLU A 121 14.16 -5.77 22.87
C GLU A 121 13.87 -4.29 23.10
N VAL A 122 14.70 -3.38 22.53
CA VAL A 122 14.47 -1.91 22.60
C VAL A 122 13.16 -1.55 21.92
N SER A 123 12.93 -2.06 20.70
CA SER A 123 11.69 -1.83 19.97
C SER A 123 10.48 -2.35 20.76
N PHE A 124 10.52 -3.58 21.27
CA PHE A 124 9.39 -4.17 21.99
C PHE A 124 9.02 -3.40 23.26
N ARG A 125 10.02 -2.95 24.01
CA ARG A 125 9.81 -2.13 25.22
C ARG A 125 9.13 -0.80 24.88
N LEU A 126 9.57 -0.14 23.82
CA LEU A 126 9.06 1.17 23.41
C LEU A 126 7.65 1.05 22.82
N GLU A 127 7.42 0.04 21.94
CA GLU A 127 6.11 -0.19 21.31
C GLU A 127 5.04 -0.59 22.32
N ALA A 128 5.38 -1.46 23.28
CA ALA A 128 4.46 -1.85 24.33
C ALA A 128 4.08 -0.66 25.23
N ASP A 129 5.01 0.27 25.48
CA ASP A 129 4.74 1.47 26.25
C ASP A 129 3.78 2.40 25.50
N ARG A 130 4.07 2.76 24.25
CA ARG A 130 3.20 3.67 23.50
C ARG A 130 1.84 3.07 23.12
N MET A 131 1.73 1.75 23.06
CA MET A 131 0.45 1.07 22.84
C MET A 131 -0.57 1.33 23.95
N ARG A 132 -0.13 1.59 25.20
CA ARG A 132 -1.03 1.71 26.36
C ARG A 132 -0.86 2.99 27.20
N ASN A 133 0.30 3.63 27.11
CA ASN A 133 0.66 4.74 27.99
C ASN A 133 0.88 6.04 27.20
N LEU A 134 0.32 6.17 25.99
CA LEU A 134 0.44 7.37 25.17
C LEU A 134 -0.11 8.56 25.93
N ARG A 135 0.67 9.64 25.99
CA ARG A 135 0.27 10.90 26.57
C ARG A 135 -0.29 11.82 25.49
N LEU A 136 -1.62 11.96 25.45
CA LEU A 136 -2.29 12.90 24.56
C LEU A 136 -2.43 14.25 25.26
N ASP A 137 -1.38 15.06 25.16
CA ASP A 137 -1.31 16.41 25.72
C ASP A 137 -1.98 17.42 24.78
N GLY A 138 -2.85 18.28 25.32
CA GLY A 138 -3.62 19.22 24.50
C GLY A 138 -2.76 20.30 23.82
N ALA A 139 -1.63 20.70 24.42
CA ALA A 139 -0.75 21.69 23.82
C ALA A 139 0.10 21.09 22.68
N GLU A 140 0.54 19.84 22.82
CA GLU A 140 1.20 19.11 21.71
C GLU A 140 0.21 18.79 20.60
N PHE A 141 -1.00 18.38 20.94
CA PHE A 141 -2.07 18.14 19.96
C PHE A 141 -2.35 19.37 19.08
N ALA A 142 -2.52 20.55 19.71
CA ALA A 142 -2.78 21.78 18.95
C ALA A 142 -1.66 22.12 17.95
N LYS A 143 -0.40 21.83 18.30
CA LYS A 143 0.73 22.01 17.37
C LYS A 143 0.70 20.98 16.23
N GLU A 144 0.43 19.72 16.54
CA GLU A 144 0.45 18.66 15.54
C GLU A 144 -0.70 18.76 14.55
N VAL A 145 -1.90 19.19 14.96
CA VAL A 145 -2.99 19.51 14.03
C VAL A 145 -2.56 20.56 13.01
N GLU A 146 -1.88 21.63 13.44
CA GLU A 146 -1.35 22.64 12.52
C GLU A 146 -0.26 22.08 11.59
N VAL A 147 0.58 21.15 12.07
CA VAL A 147 1.54 20.42 11.21
C VAL A 147 0.81 19.59 10.14
N VAL A 148 -0.23 18.84 10.53
CA VAL A 148 -1.03 18.03 9.59
C VAL A 148 -1.77 18.91 8.58
N LYS A 149 -2.30 20.07 8.98
CA LYS A 149 -2.90 21.04 8.06
C LYS A 149 -1.88 21.60 7.06
N GLU A 150 -0.67 21.90 7.52
CA GLU A 150 0.40 22.35 6.61
C GLU A 150 0.82 21.24 5.65
N GLU A 151 0.89 20.00 6.14
CA GLU A 151 1.13 18.83 5.29
C GLU A 151 0.01 18.65 4.25
N ARG A 152 -1.27 18.78 4.65
CA ARG A 152 -2.40 18.76 3.73
C ARG A 152 -2.25 19.84 2.65
N ARG A 153 -1.92 21.07 3.06
CA ARG A 153 -1.71 22.17 2.10
C ARG A 153 -0.64 21.81 1.09
N LEU A 154 0.52 21.33 1.55
CA LEU A 154 1.66 21.00 0.67
C LEU A 154 1.42 19.80 -0.23
N ARG A 155 0.75 18.76 0.28
CA ARG A 155 0.57 17.50 -0.46
C ARG A 155 -0.69 17.45 -1.32
N THR A 156 -1.75 18.15 -0.89
CA THR A 156 -3.07 18.08 -1.53
C THR A 156 -3.47 19.41 -2.13
N ASP A 157 -3.59 20.47 -1.31
CA ASP A 157 -4.25 21.70 -1.75
C ASP A 157 -3.41 22.48 -2.76
N ASP A 158 -2.08 22.51 -2.58
CA ASP A 158 -1.12 23.11 -3.51
C ASP A 158 -0.72 22.18 -4.67
N ASN A 159 -1.24 20.95 -4.72
CA ASN A 159 -0.99 19.98 -5.79
C ASN A 159 -2.30 19.71 -6.57
N PRO A 160 -2.48 20.29 -7.76
CA PRO A 160 -3.74 20.15 -8.49
C PRO A 160 -4.11 18.72 -8.86
N GLN A 161 -3.13 17.84 -9.10
CA GLN A 161 -3.39 16.42 -9.39
C GLN A 161 -3.83 15.66 -8.13
N ALA A 162 -3.20 15.92 -6.99
CA ALA A 162 -3.59 15.33 -5.72
C ALA A 162 -4.99 15.82 -5.28
N LEU A 163 -5.28 17.10 -5.47
CA LEU A 163 -6.61 17.66 -5.22
C LEU A 163 -7.67 17.03 -6.14
N LEU A 164 -7.35 16.81 -7.42
CA LEU A 164 -8.22 16.08 -8.33
C LEU A 164 -8.46 14.65 -7.82
N TYR A 165 -7.41 13.95 -7.39
CA TYR A 165 -7.51 12.58 -6.89
C TYR A 165 -8.40 12.49 -5.65
N GLU A 166 -8.28 13.44 -4.71
CA GLU A 166 -9.14 13.53 -3.53
C GLU A 166 -10.61 13.70 -3.92
N GLN A 167 -10.92 14.69 -4.77
CA GLN A 167 -12.29 14.93 -5.22
C GLN A 167 -12.82 13.80 -6.09
N PHE A 168 -11.96 13.17 -6.87
CA PHE A 168 -12.32 12.00 -7.67
C PHE A 168 -12.78 10.84 -6.78
N ASN A 169 -12.06 10.52 -5.70
CA ASN A 169 -12.46 9.48 -4.76
C ASN A 169 -13.81 9.84 -4.09
N ALA A 170 -14.02 11.10 -3.72
CA ALA A 170 -15.26 11.55 -3.12
C ALA A 170 -16.49 11.38 -4.07
N VAL A 171 -16.26 11.46 -5.39
CA VAL A 171 -17.29 11.22 -6.42
C VAL A 171 -17.40 9.75 -6.80
N ALA A 172 -16.26 9.04 -6.87
CA ALA A 172 -16.23 7.62 -7.21
C ALA A 172 -16.94 6.76 -6.16
N TYR A 173 -16.84 7.10 -4.88
CA TYR A 173 -17.51 6.38 -3.80
C TYR A 173 -18.68 7.18 -3.21
N LEU A 174 -19.90 6.67 -3.37
CA LEU A 174 -21.10 7.30 -2.79
C LEU A 174 -21.26 6.98 -1.30
N ALA A 175 -21.04 5.73 -0.93
CA ALA A 175 -21.28 5.24 0.43
C ALA A 175 -20.04 4.69 1.10
N HIS A 176 -19.12 4.07 0.35
CA HIS A 176 -17.96 3.43 0.95
C HIS A 176 -16.97 4.46 1.51
N PRO A 177 -16.41 4.25 2.73
CA PRO A 177 -15.50 5.21 3.38
C PRO A 177 -14.18 5.48 2.64
N TYR A 178 -13.83 4.74 1.60
CA TYR A 178 -12.67 5.06 0.73
C TYR A 178 -12.80 6.40 0.01
N ARG A 179 -13.95 7.04 0.12
CA ARG A 179 -14.16 8.44 -0.29
C ARG A 179 -13.39 9.46 0.56
N ASN A 180 -13.06 9.10 1.80
CA ASN A 180 -12.42 10.00 2.75
C ASN A 180 -10.91 10.03 2.54
N PRO A 181 -10.26 11.21 2.48
CA PRO A 181 -8.82 11.31 2.40
C PRO A 181 -8.17 10.80 3.70
N VAL A 182 -7.01 10.17 3.59
CA VAL A 182 -6.26 9.69 4.76
C VAL A 182 -5.83 10.84 5.66
N ILE A 183 -5.45 11.96 5.05
CA ILE A 183 -5.04 13.17 5.79
C ILE A 183 -6.21 13.88 6.48
N GLY A 184 -7.45 13.56 6.12
CA GLY A 184 -8.68 14.19 6.63
C GLY A 184 -9.12 15.39 5.79
N TRP A 185 -10.43 15.71 5.87
CA TRP A 185 -10.97 16.96 5.32
C TRP A 185 -10.54 18.14 6.21
N GLU A 186 -10.30 19.30 5.60
CA GLU A 186 -9.82 20.49 6.32
C GLU A 186 -10.78 20.90 7.45
N ASP A 187 -12.08 20.94 7.19
CA ASP A 187 -13.12 21.30 8.17
C ASP A 187 -13.17 20.34 9.37
N ASP A 188 -12.95 19.04 9.12
CA ASP A 188 -12.85 18.04 10.18
C ASP A 188 -11.58 18.27 11.03
N LEU A 189 -10.44 18.58 10.41
CA LEU A 189 -9.20 18.91 11.12
C LEU A 189 -9.32 20.18 11.95
N ASP A 190 -10.09 21.17 11.48
CA ASP A 190 -10.35 22.44 12.22
C ASP A 190 -11.17 22.21 13.49
N THR A 191 -12.03 21.20 13.49
CA THR A 191 -12.94 20.91 14.60
C THR A 191 -12.50 19.76 15.49
N LEU A 192 -11.48 18.97 15.06
CA LEU A 192 -10.96 17.83 15.80
C LEU A 192 -10.40 18.26 17.17
N THR A 193 -10.70 17.50 18.21
CA THR A 193 -10.27 17.76 19.57
C THR A 193 -9.34 16.67 20.12
N VAL A 194 -8.56 17.00 21.14
CA VAL A 194 -7.72 16.01 21.84
C VAL A 194 -8.55 14.91 22.49
N ASP A 195 -9.78 15.18 22.88
CA ASP A 195 -10.67 14.18 23.49
C ASP A 195 -11.21 13.20 22.44
N ASP A 196 -11.40 13.63 21.20
CA ASP A 196 -11.68 12.76 20.07
C ASP A 196 -10.52 11.75 19.83
N LEU A 197 -9.27 12.26 19.87
CA LEU A 197 -8.10 11.37 19.74
C LEU A 197 -7.94 10.43 20.93
N LYS A 198 -8.24 10.86 22.16
CA LYS A 198 -8.23 9.97 23.32
C LYS A 198 -9.26 8.84 23.16
N ALA A 199 -10.48 9.19 22.69
CA ALA A 199 -11.52 8.19 22.42
C ALA A 199 -11.10 7.25 21.27
N TRP A 200 -10.47 7.78 20.22
CA TRP A 200 -9.96 7.01 19.09
C TRP A 200 -8.85 6.04 19.52
N TYR A 201 -7.87 6.51 20.26
CA TYR A 201 -6.78 5.71 20.81
C TYR A 201 -7.32 4.62 21.77
N ALA A 202 -8.17 4.98 22.72
CA ALA A 202 -8.76 4.03 23.66
C ALA A 202 -9.54 2.93 22.95
N ARG A 203 -10.22 3.24 21.87
CA ARG A 203 -11.02 2.26 21.10
C ARG A 203 -10.16 1.32 20.25
N TRP A 204 -9.20 1.86 19.51
CA TRP A 204 -8.58 1.14 18.40
C TRP A 204 -7.18 0.60 18.73
N TYR A 205 -6.43 1.24 19.63
CA TYR A 205 -5.06 0.85 19.99
C TYR A 205 -5.08 -0.20 21.11
N GLN A 206 -5.69 -1.34 20.77
CA GLN A 206 -5.86 -2.49 21.65
C GLN A 206 -4.99 -3.66 21.18
N PRO A 207 -4.36 -4.43 22.08
CA PRO A 207 -3.63 -5.65 21.71
C PRO A 207 -4.43 -6.57 20.78
N ALA A 208 -5.72 -6.80 21.04
CA ALA A 208 -6.58 -7.65 20.22
C ALA A 208 -6.87 -7.09 18.81
N ASN A 209 -6.61 -5.80 18.60
CA ASN A 209 -6.74 -5.12 17.30
C ASN A 209 -5.40 -4.93 16.59
N ALA A 210 -4.31 -5.44 17.18
CA ALA A 210 -2.97 -5.24 16.66
C ALA A 210 -2.31 -6.56 16.22
N THR A 211 -1.36 -6.42 15.28
CA THR A 211 -0.46 -7.48 14.87
C THR A 211 0.97 -6.96 14.94
N VAL A 212 1.83 -7.67 15.66
CA VAL A 212 3.29 -7.43 15.65
C VAL A 212 3.92 -8.35 14.63
N VAL A 213 4.65 -7.77 13.68
CA VAL A 213 5.42 -8.51 12.68
C VAL A 213 6.90 -8.27 12.92
N VAL A 214 7.66 -9.36 12.98
CA VAL A 214 9.12 -9.32 13.14
C VAL A 214 9.76 -10.11 12.01
N VAL A 215 10.63 -9.47 11.25
CA VAL A 215 11.36 -10.14 10.16
C VAL A 215 12.85 -9.80 10.30
N GLY A 216 13.72 -10.79 10.20
CA GLY A 216 15.17 -10.59 10.26
C GLY A 216 15.92 -11.71 10.93
N ASP A 217 17.14 -11.40 11.40
CA ASP A 217 18.04 -12.35 12.05
C ASP A 217 17.61 -12.63 13.50
N VAL A 218 16.55 -13.41 13.64
CA VAL A 218 15.90 -13.69 14.92
C VAL A 218 15.52 -15.17 15.07
N GLU A 219 15.44 -15.63 16.31
CA GLU A 219 14.89 -16.94 16.65
C GLU A 219 13.42 -16.77 17.11
N PRO A 220 12.45 -17.41 16.48
CA PRO A 220 11.00 -17.20 16.77
C PRO A 220 10.65 -17.37 18.26
N GLN A 221 11.23 -18.37 18.93
CA GLN A 221 10.93 -18.64 20.34
C GLN A 221 11.42 -17.51 21.27
N LYS A 222 12.54 -16.86 20.94
CA LYS A 222 13.04 -15.69 21.66
C LYS A 222 12.13 -14.48 21.42
N VAL A 223 11.70 -14.27 20.19
CA VAL A 223 10.75 -13.20 19.84
C VAL A 223 9.42 -13.39 20.58
N PHE A 224 8.85 -14.59 20.60
CA PHE A 224 7.61 -14.88 21.34
C PHE A 224 7.78 -14.71 22.85
N ALA A 225 8.95 -15.02 23.40
CA ALA A 225 9.24 -14.79 24.82
C ALA A 225 9.27 -13.28 25.14
N LEU A 226 9.92 -12.46 24.29
CA LEU A 226 9.92 -11.00 24.40
C LEU A 226 8.50 -10.44 24.27
N ALA A 227 7.73 -10.92 23.28
CA ALA A 227 6.35 -10.47 23.08
C ALA A 227 5.49 -10.76 24.33
N ARG A 228 5.57 -11.95 24.92
CA ARG A 228 4.87 -12.26 26.17
C ARG A 228 5.32 -11.36 27.31
N ARG A 229 6.62 -11.04 27.42
CA ARG A 229 7.18 -10.22 28.50
C ARG A 229 6.67 -8.77 28.41
N TYR A 230 6.68 -8.17 27.22
CA TYR A 230 6.37 -6.74 27.05
C TYR A 230 4.89 -6.48 26.78
N PHE A 231 4.24 -7.30 25.95
CA PHE A 231 2.86 -7.08 25.54
C PHE A 231 1.85 -7.97 26.28
N GLY A 232 2.28 -9.14 26.79
CA GLY A 232 1.35 -10.13 27.34
C GLY A 232 0.56 -9.68 28.54
N GLY A 233 1.10 -8.74 29.34
CA GLY A 233 0.41 -8.15 30.51
C GLY A 233 -0.45 -6.92 30.19
N LEU A 234 -0.46 -6.43 28.94
CA LEU A 234 -1.27 -5.28 28.57
C LEU A 234 -2.75 -5.65 28.55
N SER A 235 -3.58 -4.82 29.16
CA SER A 235 -5.04 -4.96 29.08
C SER A 235 -5.53 -4.77 27.66
N SER A 236 -6.56 -5.48 27.28
CA SER A 236 -7.16 -5.40 25.94
C SER A 236 -8.68 -5.47 26.06
N ASP A 237 -9.34 -4.45 25.55
CA ASP A 237 -10.79 -4.46 25.41
C ASP A 237 -11.18 -5.05 24.06
N PRO A 238 -12.34 -5.71 23.94
CA PRO A 238 -12.84 -6.17 22.65
C PRO A 238 -13.09 -5.01 21.70
N VAL A 239 -12.51 -5.09 20.48
CA VAL A 239 -12.74 -4.09 19.45
C VAL A 239 -13.80 -4.61 18.48
N ALA A 240 -14.99 -4.00 18.54
CA ALA A 240 -16.03 -4.28 17.56
C ALA A 240 -15.71 -3.59 16.22
N PRO A 241 -15.61 -4.34 15.10
CA PRO A 241 -15.42 -3.74 13.80
C PRO A 241 -16.62 -2.84 13.45
N PRO A 242 -16.44 -1.78 12.66
CA PRO A 242 -17.55 -0.98 12.19
C PRO A 242 -18.49 -1.83 11.32
N LYS A 243 -19.75 -1.47 11.29
CA LYS A 243 -20.70 -2.09 10.36
C LYS A 243 -20.22 -1.88 8.94
N ARG A 244 -20.21 -2.96 8.16
CA ARG A 244 -19.74 -2.94 6.78
C ARG A 244 -20.64 -2.02 5.95
N GLN A 245 -20.08 -1.00 5.33
CA GLN A 245 -20.71 -0.20 4.29
C GLN A 245 -20.26 -0.71 2.93
N MET A 246 -21.21 -1.01 2.07
CA MET A 246 -20.94 -1.46 0.71
C MET A 246 -21.16 -0.32 -0.25
N GLU A 247 -20.27 -0.16 -1.22
CA GLU A 247 -20.54 0.75 -2.33
C GLU A 247 -21.67 0.19 -3.19
N PRO A 248 -22.73 0.98 -3.48
CA PRO A 248 -23.79 0.54 -4.37
C PRO A 248 -23.26 0.37 -5.80
N PRO A 249 -23.81 -0.57 -6.58
CA PRO A 249 -23.41 -0.74 -7.98
C PRO A 249 -23.60 0.55 -8.77
N GLN A 250 -22.55 0.98 -9.48
CA GLN A 250 -22.63 2.13 -10.36
C GLN A 250 -23.46 1.79 -11.61
N ARG A 251 -24.41 2.68 -11.99
CA ARG A 251 -25.33 2.51 -13.11
C ARG A 251 -25.38 3.77 -13.98
N GLY A 252 -24.24 4.19 -14.45
CA GLY A 252 -24.04 5.37 -15.27
C GLY A 252 -22.72 6.06 -14.95
N GLN A 253 -22.16 6.71 -15.95
CA GLN A 253 -20.91 7.45 -15.82
C GLN A 253 -21.02 8.57 -14.77
N ARG A 254 -19.97 8.75 -13.97
CA ARG A 254 -19.78 9.90 -13.10
C ARG A 254 -18.69 10.78 -13.68
N ARG A 255 -18.84 12.11 -13.60
CA ARG A 255 -17.82 13.02 -14.13
C ARG A 255 -17.66 14.23 -13.23
N LEU A 256 -16.43 14.67 -13.03
CA LEU A 256 -16.10 15.92 -12.37
C LEU A 256 -15.04 16.67 -13.17
N GLU A 257 -15.08 17.99 -13.08
CA GLU A 257 -14.01 18.88 -13.57
C GLU A 257 -13.49 19.74 -12.43
N LEU A 258 -12.19 19.70 -12.23
CA LEU A 258 -11.50 20.57 -11.30
C LEU A 258 -10.80 21.68 -12.10
N LYS A 259 -11.09 22.94 -11.74
CA LYS A 259 -10.39 24.10 -12.26
C LYS A 259 -9.40 24.59 -11.20
N ALA A 260 -8.11 24.46 -11.48
CA ALA A 260 -7.05 24.85 -10.55
C ALA A 260 -5.82 25.39 -11.31
N PRO A 261 -4.96 26.18 -10.68
CA PRO A 261 -3.69 26.59 -11.24
C PRO A 261 -2.85 25.34 -11.56
N ALA A 262 -2.58 25.10 -12.85
CA ALA A 262 -1.78 23.97 -13.31
C ALA A 262 -1.10 24.33 -14.64
N GLU A 263 0.05 23.71 -14.94
CA GLU A 263 0.76 23.90 -16.21
C GLU A 263 0.09 23.13 -17.35
N VAL A 264 -0.43 21.94 -17.07
CA VAL A 264 -1.00 21.04 -18.06
C VAL A 264 -2.31 20.43 -17.56
N PRO A 265 -3.24 20.08 -18.45
CA PRO A 265 -4.43 19.34 -18.08
C PRO A 265 -4.05 17.90 -17.64
N TYR A 266 -4.94 17.29 -16.86
CA TYR A 266 -4.74 15.93 -16.39
C TYR A 266 -6.07 15.18 -16.39
N LEU A 267 -6.00 13.90 -16.76
CA LEU A 267 -7.13 12.99 -16.82
C LEU A 267 -6.95 11.87 -15.79
N LEU A 268 -8.01 11.60 -15.04
CA LEU A 268 -8.10 10.45 -14.15
C LEU A 268 -9.39 9.70 -14.45
N MET A 269 -9.29 8.40 -14.67
CA MET A 269 -10.42 7.50 -14.94
C MET A 269 -10.39 6.34 -13.97
N GLY A 270 -11.54 5.87 -13.50
CA GLY A 270 -11.57 4.75 -12.55
C GLY A 270 -12.82 3.92 -12.64
N TYR A 271 -12.65 2.63 -12.34
CA TYR A 271 -13.69 1.61 -12.34
C TYR A 271 -13.68 0.83 -11.04
N HIS A 272 -14.84 0.60 -10.44
CA HIS A 272 -14.92 -0.28 -9.26
C HIS A 272 -14.61 -1.72 -9.62
N VAL A 273 -13.64 -2.30 -8.93
CA VAL A 273 -13.15 -3.67 -9.14
C VAL A 273 -13.00 -4.41 -7.82
N PRO A 274 -13.09 -5.75 -7.82
CA PRO A 274 -12.86 -6.55 -6.61
C PRO A 274 -11.40 -6.46 -6.15
N SER A 275 -11.17 -6.72 -4.87
CA SER A 275 -9.85 -6.94 -4.27
C SER A 275 -9.69 -8.40 -3.87
N ALA A 276 -8.45 -8.86 -3.69
CA ALA A 276 -8.17 -10.20 -3.23
C ALA A 276 -8.74 -10.45 -1.84
N THR A 277 -9.23 -11.66 -1.63
CA THR A 277 -9.77 -12.15 -0.37
C THR A 277 -9.02 -13.40 0.08
N ALA A 278 -9.33 -13.88 1.30
CA ALA A 278 -8.82 -15.16 1.78
C ALA A 278 -9.33 -16.36 0.97
N ASP A 279 -10.38 -16.19 0.16
CA ASP A 279 -10.94 -17.25 -0.71
C ASP A 279 -9.97 -17.57 -1.84
N ALA A 280 -9.57 -18.84 -1.90
CA ALA A 280 -8.63 -19.34 -2.90
C ALA A 280 -9.19 -19.38 -4.33
N GLU A 281 -10.52 -19.44 -4.48
CA GLU A 281 -11.18 -19.52 -5.79
C GLU A 281 -11.29 -18.17 -6.50
N VAL A 282 -11.02 -17.05 -5.80
CA VAL A 282 -11.08 -15.71 -6.37
C VAL A 282 -9.86 -15.47 -7.25
N TRP A 283 -10.05 -15.42 -8.55
CA TRP A 283 -9.00 -15.21 -9.56
C TRP A 283 -9.00 -13.80 -10.16
N GLU A 284 -10.15 -13.10 -10.14
CA GLU A 284 -10.30 -11.78 -10.78
C GLU A 284 -9.26 -10.74 -10.33
N PRO A 285 -8.90 -10.62 -9.05
CA PRO A 285 -7.89 -9.64 -8.64
C PRO A 285 -6.52 -9.87 -9.29
N TYR A 286 -6.14 -11.13 -9.49
CA TYR A 286 -4.86 -11.47 -10.14
C TYR A 286 -4.92 -11.24 -11.67
N ALA A 287 -6.09 -11.43 -12.28
CA ALA A 287 -6.30 -11.09 -13.68
C ALA A 287 -6.32 -9.56 -13.90
N LEU A 288 -6.87 -8.78 -12.95
CA LEU A 288 -6.82 -7.32 -12.97
C LEU A 288 -5.39 -6.79 -12.78
N GLU A 289 -4.58 -7.43 -11.95
CA GLU A 289 -3.15 -7.14 -11.81
C GLU A 289 -2.39 -7.34 -13.14
N VAL A 290 -2.63 -8.49 -13.79
CA VAL A 290 -2.05 -8.77 -15.12
C VAL A 290 -2.58 -7.79 -16.16
N LEU A 291 -3.87 -7.43 -16.13
CA LEU A 291 -4.45 -6.43 -17.01
C LEU A 291 -3.77 -5.05 -16.85
N ALA A 292 -3.52 -4.61 -15.61
CA ALA A 292 -2.76 -3.39 -15.34
C ALA A 292 -1.36 -3.47 -15.95
N GLY A 293 -0.66 -4.61 -15.80
CA GLY A 293 0.65 -4.83 -16.41
C GLY A 293 0.64 -4.88 -17.95
N VAL A 294 -0.44 -5.35 -18.58
CA VAL A 294 -0.63 -5.30 -20.05
C VAL A 294 -0.74 -3.85 -20.51
N LEU A 295 -1.50 -3.05 -19.78
CA LEU A 295 -1.70 -1.62 -20.08
C LEU A 295 -0.45 -0.80 -19.78
N ASP A 296 0.16 -0.97 -18.59
CA ASP A 296 1.27 -0.15 -18.08
C ASP A 296 2.33 -0.97 -17.34
N GLY A 297 2.89 -1.98 -17.99
CA GLY A 297 4.02 -2.78 -17.50
C GLY A 297 5.37 -2.33 -18.08
N GLY A 298 5.60 -1.00 -18.13
CA GLY A 298 6.84 -0.41 -18.65
C GLY A 298 6.80 -0.05 -20.14
N ASN A 299 7.95 0.29 -20.71
CA ASN A 299 8.05 0.88 -22.06
C ASN A 299 7.42 0.03 -23.19
N SER A 300 7.32 -1.28 -23.05
CA SER A 300 6.70 -2.16 -24.06
C SER A 300 5.21 -2.40 -23.84
N ALA A 301 4.63 -1.82 -22.79
CA ALA A 301 3.21 -1.93 -22.49
C ALA A 301 2.35 -1.17 -23.49
N ARG A 302 1.07 -1.53 -23.60
CA ARG A 302 0.18 -1.01 -24.63
C ARG A 302 0.05 0.50 -24.59
N LEU A 303 -0.20 1.10 -23.42
CA LEU A 303 -0.40 2.53 -23.31
C LEU A 303 0.83 3.33 -23.77
N ALA A 304 2.02 2.94 -23.30
CA ALA A 304 3.27 3.59 -23.73
C ALA A 304 3.55 3.39 -25.23
N ARG A 305 3.29 2.19 -25.75
CA ARG A 305 3.53 1.87 -27.16
C ARG A 305 2.56 2.58 -28.10
N GLU A 306 1.25 2.52 -27.80
CA GLU A 306 0.20 2.98 -28.70
C GLU A 306 -0.08 4.48 -28.54
N LEU A 307 -0.12 5.00 -27.30
CA LEU A 307 -0.59 6.36 -27.04
C LEU A 307 0.54 7.38 -26.90
N GLN A 308 1.73 6.98 -26.43
CA GLN A 308 2.87 7.90 -26.34
C GLN A 308 3.73 7.88 -27.61
N ARG A 309 4.02 6.70 -28.19
CA ARG A 309 4.93 6.56 -29.34
C ARG A 309 4.23 6.32 -30.68
N GLY A 310 3.04 5.71 -30.66
CA GLY A 310 2.28 5.40 -31.86
C GLY A 310 1.44 6.59 -32.32
N GLN A 311 0.40 6.90 -31.56
CA GLN A 311 -0.53 8.00 -31.86
C GLN A 311 -0.03 9.37 -31.37
N GLU A 312 0.94 9.38 -30.46
CA GLU A 312 1.51 10.59 -29.82
C GLU A 312 0.45 11.50 -29.15
N VAL A 313 -0.69 10.90 -28.71
CA VAL A 313 -1.80 11.63 -28.06
C VAL A 313 -1.53 11.89 -26.59
N ALA A 314 -0.64 11.13 -25.95
CA ALA A 314 -0.29 11.23 -24.54
C ALA A 314 1.17 11.67 -24.34
N ALA A 315 1.39 12.68 -23.49
CA ALA A 315 2.70 13.01 -22.94
C ALA A 315 3.09 12.03 -21.83
N SER A 316 2.12 11.67 -20.99
CA SER A 316 2.24 10.59 -20.00
C SER A 316 0.92 9.84 -19.91
N VAL A 317 0.99 8.56 -19.61
CA VAL A 317 -0.20 7.72 -19.42
C VAL A 317 0.16 6.54 -18.54
N GLY A 318 -0.76 6.14 -17.65
CA GLY A 318 -0.57 5.05 -16.72
C GLY A 318 -1.84 4.27 -16.47
N ALA A 319 -1.67 3.07 -15.90
CA ALA A 319 -2.74 2.24 -15.39
C ALA A 319 -2.31 1.59 -14.07
N GLY A 320 -3.21 1.57 -13.09
CA GLY A 320 -2.91 1.02 -11.77
C GLY A 320 -4.08 0.26 -11.15
N TYR A 321 -3.72 -0.77 -10.37
CA TYR A 321 -4.66 -1.54 -9.59
C TYR A 321 -4.00 -2.03 -8.29
N ARG A 322 -4.75 -2.00 -7.19
CA ARG A 322 -4.29 -2.54 -5.90
C ARG A 322 -4.97 -3.87 -5.63
N THR A 323 -4.21 -4.95 -5.74
CA THR A 323 -4.71 -6.31 -5.54
C THR A 323 -5.20 -6.56 -4.13
N PHE A 324 -4.53 -5.98 -3.12
CA PHE A 324 -4.80 -6.24 -1.71
C PHE A 324 -5.35 -5.00 -1.00
N GLN A 325 -6.65 -5.04 -0.72
CA GLN A 325 -7.40 -4.05 0.06
C GLN A 325 -8.49 -4.76 0.86
N ARG A 326 -8.98 -4.15 1.93
CA ARG A 326 -10.05 -4.72 2.76
C ARG A 326 -11.41 -4.76 2.03
N ALA A 327 -11.63 -3.84 1.11
CA ALA A 327 -12.86 -3.71 0.33
C ALA A 327 -12.56 -3.56 -1.17
N PRO A 328 -13.56 -3.70 -2.06
CA PRO A 328 -13.40 -3.41 -3.47
C PRO A 328 -12.83 -2.01 -3.71
N GLY A 329 -11.82 -1.93 -4.57
CA GLY A 329 -11.10 -0.72 -4.89
C GLY A 329 -11.41 -0.19 -6.28
N LEU A 330 -10.47 0.59 -6.82
CA LEU A 330 -10.55 1.15 -8.17
C LEU A 330 -9.43 0.57 -9.05
N PHE A 331 -9.76 0.29 -10.29
CA PHE A 331 -8.82 0.19 -11.39
C PHE A 331 -8.71 1.57 -12.00
N LEU A 332 -7.52 2.15 -11.96
CA LEU A 332 -7.28 3.53 -12.39
C LEU A 332 -6.56 3.58 -13.73
N LEU A 333 -6.89 4.58 -14.51
CA LEU A 333 -6.14 5.02 -15.69
C LEU A 333 -5.94 6.53 -15.55
N GLU A 334 -4.77 7.00 -15.90
CA GLU A 334 -4.43 8.41 -15.77
C GLU A 334 -3.57 8.88 -16.94
N GLY A 335 -3.54 10.17 -17.17
CA GLY A 335 -2.64 10.70 -18.19
C GLY A 335 -2.70 12.20 -18.40
N THR A 336 -1.65 12.68 -19.06
CA THR A 336 -1.51 14.05 -19.55
C THR A 336 -1.52 14.00 -21.06
N PRO A 337 -2.38 14.76 -21.77
CA PRO A 337 -2.36 14.80 -23.22
C PRO A 337 -1.06 15.41 -23.73
N ALA A 338 -0.62 14.95 -24.89
CA ALA A 338 0.52 15.53 -25.58
C ALA A 338 0.21 16.96 -26.08
N ARG A 339 1.24 17.74 -26.36
CA ARG A 339 1.07 19.10 -26.84
C ARG A 339 0.28 19.13 -28.16
N GLY A 340 -0.81 19.88 -28.19
CA GLY A 340 -1.71 19.98 -29.34
C GLY A 340 -2.91 19.02 -29.28
N HIS A 341 -2.95 18.13 -28.30
CA HIS A 341 -4.08 17.22 -28.04
C HIS A 341 -4.89 17.66 -26.83
N THR A 342 -6.14 17.23 -26.79
CA THR A 342 -7.08 17.53 -25.72
C THR A 342 -7.23 16.34 -24.75
N VAL A 343 -7.79 16.61 -23.56
CA VAL A 343 -8.13 15.55 -22.60
C VAL A 343 -9.15 14.59 -23.18
N GLU A 344 -10.09 15.07 -23.96
CA GLU A 344 -11.14 14.29 -24.61
C GLU A 344 -10.58 13.31 -25.65
N GLU A 345 -9.54 13.73 -26.40
CA GLU A 345 -8.84 12.85 -27.33
C GLU A 345 -8.09 11.74 -26.57
N LEU A 346 -7.42 12.09 -25.47
CA LEU A 346 -6.76 11.10 -24.63
C LEU A 346 -7.75 10.14 -23.97
N GLU A 347 -8.88 10.64 -23.42
CA GLU A 347 -9.95 9.81 -22.85
C GLU A 347 -10.46 8.81 -23.88
N LYS A 348 -10.77 9.28 -25.10
CA LYS A 348 -11.20 8.41 -26.21
C LYS A 348 -10.18 7.34 -26.54
N ALA A 349 -8.90 7.70 -26.61
CA ALA A 349 -7.81 6.76 -26.93
C ALA A 349 -7.65 5.70 -25.83
N LEU A 350 -7.77 6.07 -24.56
CA LEU A 350 -7.77 5.11 -23.42
C LEU A 350 -8.96 4.16 -23.49
N LEU A 351 -10.17 4.67 -23.75
CA LEU A 351 -11.37 3.84 -23.90
C LEU A 351 -11.24 2.87 -25.08
N GLU A 352 -10.59 3.28 -26.16
CA GLU A 352 -10.31 2.40 -27.30
C GLU A 352 -9.39 1.23 -26.92
N GLN A 353 -8.30 1.49 -26.13
CA GLN A 353 -7.41 0.43 -25.66
C GLN A 353 -8.14 -0.55 -24.74
N ILE A 354 -9.02 -0.08 -23.85
CA ILE A 354 -9.91 -0.94 -23.05
C ILE A 354 -10.83 -1.75 -23.96
N GLY A 355 -11.43 -1.12 -24.95
CA GLY A 355 -12.32 -1.78 -25.93
C GLY A 355 -11.65 -2.89 -26.73
N ILE A 356 -10.35 -2.71 -27.08
CA ILE A 356 -9.57 -3.77 -27.74
C ILE A 356 -9.41 -4.97 -26.79
N LEU A 357 -9.00 -4.73 -25.53
CA LEU A 357 -8.84 -5.80 -24.52
C LEU A 357 -10.13 -6.52 -24.19
N ALA A 358 -11.26 -5.85 -24.27
CA ALA A 358 -12.57 -6.46 -24.07
C ALA A 358 -12.99 -7.35 -25.27
N ARG A 359 -12.59 -6.99 -26.50
CA ARG A 359 -12.95 -7.75 -27.72
C ARG A 359 -12.00 -8.89 -28.03
N GLU A 360 -10.72 -8.72 -27.75
CA GLU A 360 -9.66 -9.65 -28.18
C GLU A 360 -8.81 -10.07 -26.97
N PRO A 361 -8.59 -11.38 -26.76
CA PRO A 361 -7.67 -11.84 -25.74
C PRO A 361 -6.25 -11.32 -26.02
N VAL A 362 -5.45 -11.12 -24.97
CA VAL A 362 -4.03 -10.81 -25.10
C VAL A 362 -3.29 -11.98 -25.76
N SER A 363 -2.26 -11.70 -26.55
CA SER A 363 -1.44 -12.76 -27.14
C SER A 363 -0.70 -13.55 -26.06
N ALA A 364 -0.38 -14.82 -26.34
CA ALA A 364 0.37 -15.65 -25.41
C ALA A 364 1.74 -15.05 -25.05
N GLU A 365 2.43 -14.45 -26.03
CA GLU A 365 3.72 -13.78 -25.82
C GLU A 365 3.59 -12.57 -24.89
N GLU A 366 2.59 -11.71 -25.10
CA GLU A 366 2.32 -10.55 -24.27
C GLU A 366 1.96 -10.97 -22.84
N LEU A 367 1.10 -11.97 -22.69
CA LEU A 367 0.68 -12.50 -21.39
C LEU A 367 1.88 -13.03 -20.60
N GLU A 368 2.70 -13.88 -21.19
CA GLU A 368 3.86 -14.47 -20.50
C GLU A 368 4.91 -13.42 -20.15
N ARG A 369 5.14 -12.44 -21.01
CA ARG A 369 6.03 -11.30 -20.72
C ARG A 369 5.53 -10.52 -19.49
N VAL A 370 4.25 -10.17 -19.45
CA VAL A 370 3.67 -9.39 -18.34
C VAL A 370 3.70 -10.20 -17.04
N LYS A 371 3.31 -11.47 -17.07
CA LYS A 371 3.41 -12.36 -15.90
C LYS A 371 4.84 -12.43 -15.37
N ALA A 372 5.84 -12.56 -16.26
CA ALA A 372 7.24 -12.61 -15.87
C ALA A 372 7.66 -11.29 -15.18
N GLN A 373 7.21 -10.13 -15.68
CA GLN A 373 7.50 -8.82 -15.08
C GLN A 373 6.87 -8.68 -13.69
N VAL A 374 5.58 -9.00 -13.54
CA VAL A 374 4.85 -8.94 -12.26
C VAL A 374 5.50 -9.87 -11.22
N VAL A 375 5.81 -11.11 -11.63
CA VAL A 375 6.49 -12.07 -10.75
C VAL A 375 7.89 -11.63 -10.37
N ALA A 376 8.66 -11.08 -11.32
CA ALA A 376 10.01 -10.59 -11.06
C ALA A 376 10.00 -9.43 -10.06
N ALA A 377 9.05 -8.48 -10.21
CA ALA A 377 8.90 -7.37 -9.26
C ALA A 377 8.65 -7.88 -7.83
N GLU A 378 7.73 -8.83 -7.65
CA GLU A 378 7.44 -9.44 -6.35
C GLU A 378 8.68 -10.16 -5.77
N VAL A 379 9.39 -10.93 -6.60
CA VAL A 379 10.60 -11.67 -6.17
C VAL A 379 11.70 -10.71 -5.71
N PHE A 380 11.96 -9.63 -6.47
CA PHE A 380 12.96 -8.63 -6.10
C PHE A 380 12.60 -7.89 -4.81
N GLN A 381 11.32 -7.57 -4.61
CA GLN A 381 10.88 -6.93 -3.38
C GLN A 381 11.10 -7.80 -2.14
N ARG A 382 11.04 -9.14 -2.28
CA ARG A 382 11.32 -10.09 -1.18
C ARG A 382 12.77 -10.07 -0.69
N ASP A 383 13.69 -9.45 -1.42
CA ASP A 383 15.05 -9.24 -0.93
C ASP A 383 15.12 -8.25 0.23
N SER A 384 14.14 -7.36 0.36
CA SER A 384 14.03 -6.43 1.46
C SER A 384 13.33 -7.07 2.67
N VAL A 385 14.02 -7.14 3.80
CA VAL A 385 13.45 -7.55 5.10
C VAL A 385 12.24 -6.67 5.48
N PHE A 386 12.36 -5.38 5.21
CA PHE A 386 11.30 -4.41 5.43
C PHE A 386 10.05 -4.71 4.59
N TYR A 387 10.23 -4.97 3.29
CA TYR A 387 9.11 -5.31 2.41
C TYR A 387 8.43 -6.62 2.82
N GLN A 388 9.19 -7.63 3.25
CA GLN A 388 8.63 -8.88 3.75
C GLN A 388 7.72 -8.61 4.97
N ALA A 389 8.16 -7.78 5.91
CA ALA A 389 7.37 -7.38 7.08
C ALA A 389 6.11 -6.59 6.67
N MET A 390 6.25 -5.63 5.75
CA MET A 390 5.14 -4.87 5.17
C MET A 390 4.08 -5.77 4.54
N ARG A 391 4.50 -6.72 3.74
CA ARG A 391 3.60 -7.66 3.05
C ARG A 391 2.80 -8.51 4.03
N ILE A 392 3.47 -9.07 5.04
CA ILE A 392 2.84 -9.86 6.10
C ILE A 392 1.84 -9.00 6.88
N GLY A 393 2.28 -7.83 7.33
CA GLY A 393 1.48 -6.92 8.15
C GLY A 393 0.24 -6.41 7.41
N LEU A 394 0.40 -5.98 6.16
CA LEU A 394 -0.71 -5.54 5.31
C LEU A 394 -1.76 -6.64 5.17
N LEU A 395 -1.37 -7.82 4.68
CA LEU A 395 -2.29 -8.91 4.39
C LEU A 395 -3.03 -9.39 5.63
N GLU A 396 -2.36 -9.43 6.77
CA GLU A 396 -2.96 -9.80 8.04
C GLU A 396 -3.95 -8.75 8.54
N THR A 397 -3.58 -7.48 8.42
CA THR A 397 -4.39 -6.36 8.93
C THR A 397 -5.67 -6.16 8.14
N ILE A 398 -5.63 -6.29 6.81
CA ILE A 398 -6.83 -6.19 5.96
C ILE A 398 -7.71 -7.43 5.99
N GLY A 399 -7.30 -8.49 6.71
CA GLY A 399 -8.09 -9.71 6.90
C GLY A 399 -7.98 -10.74 5.78
N VAL A 400 -7.04 -10.57 4.85
CA VAL A 400 -6.73 -11.56 3.78
C VAL A 400 -5.89 -12.70 4.33
N GLY A 401 -5.01 -12.41 5.29
CA GLY A 401 -4.08 -13.34 5.90
C GLY A 401 -2.77 -13.48 5.12
N TRP A 402 -1.66 -13.49 5.85
CA TRP A 402 -0.32 -13.48 5.27
C TRP A 402 -0.02 -14.67 4.33
N ARG A 403 -0.66 -15.84 4.56
CA ARG A 403 -0.47 -17.03 3.73
C ARG A 403 -0.89 -16.84 2.27
N VAL A 404 -1.84 -15.95 2.00
CA VAL A 404 -2.26 -15.61 0.63
C VAL A 404 -1.11 -14.96 -0.15
N GLY A 405 -0.23 -14.22 0.55
CA GLY A 405 0.98 -13.65 -0.04
C GLY A 405 1.96 -14.71 -0.57
N GLU A 406 2.04 -15.87 0.08
CA GLU A 406 2.90 -16.98 -0.38
C GLU A 406 2.39 -17.60 -1.70
N GLU A 407 1.09 -17.52 -1.93
CA GLU A 407 0.46 -18.06 -3.15
C GLU A 407 0.44 -17.08 -4.32
N TYR A 408 0.78 -15.81 -4.08
CA TYR A 408 0.65 -14.73 -5.06
C TYR A 408 1.29 -15.08 -6.41
N VAL A 409 2.55 -15.49 -6.42
CA VAL A 409 3.28 -15.86 -7.65
C VAL A 409 2.59 -17.00 -8.41
N ARG A 410 2.12 -18.01 -7.69
CA ARG A 410 1.38 -19.14 -8.29
C ARG A 410 0.08 -18.67 -8.93
N ARG A 411 -0.66 -17.79 -8.24
CA ARG A 411 -1.95 -17.26 -8.71
C ARG A 411 -1.77 -16.36 -9.94
N VAL A 412 -0.78 -15.47 -9.95
CA VAL A 412 -0.44 -14.63 -11.11
C VAL A 412 -0.06 -15.51 -12.32
N ARG A 413 0.77 -16.55 -12.12
CA ARG A 413 1.16 -17.47 -13.19
C ARG A 413 -0.02 -18.26 -13.76
N ALA A 414 -1.04 -18.53 -12.97
CA ALA A 414 -2.24 -19.26 -13.38
C ALA A 414 -3.22 -18.43 -14.21
N VAL A 415 -3.06 -17.10 -14.29
CA VAL A 415 -3.96 -16.23 -15.07
C VAL A 415 -3.89 -16.58 -16.56
N THR A 416 -5.06 -16.66 -17.22
CA THR A 416 -5.18 -16.93 -18.66
C THR A 416 -5.54 -15.66 -19.44
N ALA A 417 -5.33 -15.68 -20.76
CA ALA A 417 -5.68 -14.57 -21.65
C ALA A 417 -7.20 -14.30 -21.64
N GLU A 418 -8.01 -15.35 -21.56
CA GLU A 418 -9.46 -15.27 -21.45
C GLU A 418 -9.90 -14.62 -20.14
N GLN A 419 -9.20 -14.89 -19.03
CA GLN A 419 -9.47 -14.26 -17.74
C GLN A 419 -9.16 -12.76 -17.77
N VAL A 420 -8.07 -12.35 -18.41
CA VAL A 420 -7.75 -10.92 -18.62
C VAL A 420 -8.84 -10.23 -19.43
N GLN A 421 -9.29 -10.85 -20.52
CA GLN A 421 -10.41 -10.35 -21.31
C GLN A 421 -11.71 -10.28 -20.50
N GLN A 422 -12.02 -11.32 -19.72
CA GLN A 422 -13.24 -11.39 -18.92
C GLN A 422 -13.31 -10.28 -17.87
N VAL A 423 -12.20 -9.93 -17.19
CA VAL A 423 -12.21 -8.83 -16.23
C VAL A 423 -12.35 -7.47 -16.92
N ALA A 424 -11.75 -7.29 -18.10
CA ALA A 424 -11.96 -6.07 -18.90
C ALA A 424 -13.44 -5.91 -19.28
N LEU A 425 -14.08 -6.94 -19.81
CA LEU A 425 -15.50 -6.96 -20.15
C LEU A 425 -16.41 -6.71 -18.94
N ARG A 426 -16.12 -7.37 -17.82
CA ARG A 426 -16.97 -7.34 -16.63
C ARG A 426 -16.91 -6.02 -15.90
N TYR A 427 -15.73 -5.42 -15.79
CA TYR A 427 -15.50 -4.29 -14.87
C TYR A 427 -15.28 -2.96 -15.57
N LEU A 428 -14.69 -2.92 -16.77
CA LEU A 428 -14.29 -1.68 -17.43
C LEU A 428 -15.33 -1.17 -18.46
N GLY A 429 -16.61 -1.39 -18.16
CA GLY A 429 -17.71 -0.89 -18.99
C GLY A 429 -18.00 0.60 -18.78
N GLU A 430 -18.46 1.28 -19.80
CA GLU A 430 -18.70 2.73 -19.82
C GLU A 430 -19.64 3.20 -18.70
N ASP A 431 -20.71 2.46 -18.40
CA ASP A 431 -21.63 2.76 -17.31
C ASP A 431 -21.02 2.67 -15.90
N LYS A 432 -19.81 2.11 -15.78
CA LYS A 432 -19.08 1.93 -14.52
C LYS A 432 -17.94 2.92 -14.35
N LEU A 433 -17.76 3.81 -15.35
CA LEU A 433 -16.66 4.75 -15.40
C LEU A 433 -16.94 5.98 -14.52
N THR A 434 -15.93 6.36 -13.74
CA THR A 434 -15.80 7.69 -13.14
C THR A 434 -14.67 8.42 -13.84
N VAL A 435 -14.88 9.68 -14.21
CA VAL A 435 -13.89 10.53 -14.89
C VAL A 435 -13.65 11.79 -14.08
N GLY A 436 -12.41 12.12 -13.84
CA GLY A 436 -11.94 13.38 -13.28
C GLY A 436 -11.04 14.11 -14.29
N VAL A 437 -11.30 15.39 -14.50
CA VAL A 437 -10.53 16.22 -15.42
C VAL A 437 -10.00 17.45 -14.69
N LEU A 438 -8.68 17.64 -14.70
CA LEU A 438 -8.05 18.89 -14.30
C LEU A 438 -8.00 19.84 -15.50
N ARG A 439 -8.65 20.99 -15.34
CA ARG A 439 -8.61 22.10 -16.31
C ARG A 439 -7.67 23.19 -15.78
N PRO A 440 -6.51 23.39 -16.41
CA PRO A 440 -5.59 24.46 -16.03
C PRO A 440 -6.25 25.83 -16.02
N GLN A 441 -6.08 26.58 -14.94
CA GLN A 441 -6.45 27.98 -14.85
C GLN A 441 -5.21 28.85 -14.83
N PRO A 442 -5.24 30.05 -15.44
CA PRO A 442 -4.19 31.04 -15.24
C PRO A 442 -4.12 31.41 -13.75
N GLY A 443 -2.98 31.24 -13.14
CA GLY A 443 -2.73 31.59 -11.76
C GLY A 443 -1.26 31.39 -11.43
N ALA A 444 -0.79 32.02 -10.35
CA ALA A 444 0.52 31.68 -9.84
C ALA A 444 0.47 30.23 -9.33
N LEU A 445 1.22 29.36 -9.99
CA LEU A 445 1.52 28.07 -9.40
C LEU A 445 2.17 28.35 -8.03
N PRO A 446 1.78 27.63 -6.98
CA PRO A 446 2.51 27.72 -5.74
C PRO A 446 3.99 27.46 -6.04
N PRO A 447 4.91 28.23 -5.45
CA PRO A 447 6.33 28.07 -5.72
C PRO A 447 6.68 26.59 -5.47
N ARG A 448 7.30 25.92 -6.45
CA ARG A 448 7.93 24.62 -6.24
C ARG A 448 8.99 24.81 -5.15
N ARG A 449 8.57 24.71 -3.90
CA ARG A 449 9.49 24.57 -2.80
C ARG A 449 10.09 23.17 -2.95
N PRO A 450 11.44 23.02 -2.95
CA PRO A 450 12.02 21.71 -2.80
C PRO A 450 11.36 21.11 -1.55
N ALA A 451 10.91 19.88 -1.64
CA ALA A 451 10.36 19.17 -0.50
C ALA A 451 11.44 19.20 0.58
N VAL A 452 11.35 20.16 1.48
CA VAL A 452 12.05 20.10 2.75
C VAL A 452 11.25 19.08 3.52
N ILE A 453 11.69 17.83 3.43
CA ILE A 453 11.22 16.74 4.25
C ILE A 453 11.71 17.07 5.66
N PRO A 454 10.88 17.61 6.57
CA PRO A 454 11.26 17.68 7.98
C PRO A 454 11.28 16.25 8.48
N GLY A 455 12.48 15.68 8.63
CA GLY A 455 12.70 14.33 9.14
C GLY A 455 11.85 13.29 8.42
N GLY A 456 12.39 12.72 7.35
CA GLY A 456 11.85 11.69 6.46
C GLY A 456 10.74 10.78 6.99
N ARG A 457 9.56 11.32 7.16
CA ARG A 457 8.36 10.57 7.45
C ARG A 457 7.51 10.60 6.18
N HIS A 458 7.32 9.42 5.61
CA HIS A 458 6.35 9.04 4.57
C HIS A 458 6.72 9.25 3.11
N ASP A 459 6.90 8.12 2.48
CA ASP A 459 6.19 7.66 1.28
C ASP A 459 6.49 6.16 1.10
N ILE A 460 5.70 5.30 1.74
CA ILE A 460 5.68 3.87 1.48
C ILE A 460 4.22 3.44 1.29
N GLY A 461 3.54 4.09 0.34
CA GLY A 461 2.14 3.83 0.07
C GLY A 461 1.71 4.43 -1.26
N GLY A 462 2.49 4.21 -2.30
CA GLY A 462 2.11 4.44 -3.68
C GLY A 462 1.71 3.14 -4.35
#